data_109cfa3133a4d59a83e474df6f294357
#
_entry.id   109cfa3133a4d59a83e474df6f294357
#
_cell.length_a   1.000
_cell.length_b   1.000
_cell.length_c   1.000
_cell.angle_alpha   90.00
_cell.angle_beta   90.00
_cell.angle_gamma   90.00
#
_symmetry.space_group_name_H-M   'P 1'
#
loop_
_entity.id
_entity.type
_entity.pdbx_description
1 polymer ?
#
loop_
_entity_poly.entity_id
_entity_poly.type
_entity_poly.pdbx_seq_one_letter_code
_entity_poly.pdbx_strand_id
1 'polypeptide(L)'
;LMKEWDHEINKLDPSKLSTGSGERVFWKCEKGHSWDTSVNARVRNKSGCPFCAGQRPLPETSLKRRRPDLAKEWDITKNGDITPDDVMPNSQNKFWWLCSKGHSYDATPGNRNSGKNCPYCANKKVGYGNSLADKSPHLIQEFDFEKNKNLKPEKLLNSSNKSIWWKCKKGHSWKTQILVRTINKSGCPYCSNHYASPENNFAVNHPDLLKFYDYKKNNDLKPEDFPAGSGTSVWWRCENNHSWKAPFERIAKGSGCSKCSLQTSFPEIRLYSEIKVI
;
A
#
# COMPACT_ATOMS: atom_id res chain seq x y z
N LEU A 1 19.39 33.13 41.51
CA LEU A 1 18.55 33.77 40.48
C LEU A 1 19.05 35.17 40.10
N MET A 2 19.47 36.00 41.10
CA MET A 2 19.99 37.34 40.78
C MET A 2 21.28 37.30 39.94
N LYS A 3 22.09 36.27 40.04
CA LYS A 3 23.26 36.04 39.15
C LYS A 3 22.89 35.81 37.68
N GLU A 4 21.64 35.41 37.43
CA GLU A 4 21.13 35.15 36.07
C GLU A 4 20.29 36.31 35.55
N TRP A 5 20.08 37.38 36.32
CA TRP A 5 19.40 38.58 35.86
C TRP A 5 20.24 39.29 34.82
N ASP A 6 19.72 39.49 33.62
CA ASP A 6 20.45 40.17 32.55
C ASP A 6 20.37 41.69 32.75
N HIS A 7 21.36 42.21 33.48
CA HIS A 7 21.46 43.64 33.81
C HIS A 7 21.72 44.54 32.60
N GLU A 8 22.18 43.96 31.49
CA GLU A 8 22.48 44.74 30.27
C GLU A 8 21.18 45.06 29.51
N ILE A 9 20.22 44.14 29.52
CA ILE A 9 18.97 44.25 28.75
C ILE A 9 17.83 44.79 29.62
N ASN A 10 17.69 44.31 30.84
CA ASN A 10 16.62 44.72 31.75
C ASN A 10 16.80 46.11 32.28
N LYS A 11 15.82 46.96 32.04
CA LYS A 11 15.78 48.32 32.63
C LYS A 11 15.01 48.37 33.95
N LEU A 12 14.35 47.27 34.31
CA LEU A 12 13.55 47.14 35.52
C LEU A 12 14.42 46.80 36.72
N ASP A 13 14.12 47.41 37.87
CA ASP A 13 14.74 47.06 39.15
C ASP A 13 14.12 45.75 39.67
N PRO A 14 14.92 44.68 39.82
CA PRO A 14 14.42 43.38 40.28
C PRO A 14 13.83 43.43 41.69
N SER A 15 14.25 44.38 42.54
CA SER A 15 13.71 44.55 43.90
C SER A 15 12.26 44.99 43.94
N LYS A 16 11.75 45.56 42.84
CA LYS A 16 10.36 46.00 42.67
C LYS A 16 9.43 44.92 42.12
N LEU A 17 9.95 43.74 41.82
CA LEU A 17 9.18 42.66 41.27
C LEU A 17 8.88 41.55 42.27
N SER A 18 7.62 41.14 42.40
CA SER A 18 7.27 40.01 43.23
C SER A 18 7.68 38.67 42.55
N THR A 19 8.00 37.65 43.34
CA THR A 19 8.38 36.30 42.86
C THR A 19 7.24 35.62 42.05
N GLY A 20 6.01 36.10 42.19
CA GLY A 20 4.86 35.63 41.45
C GLY A 20 4.50 36.48 40.23
N SER A 21 5.33 37.49 39.91
CA SER A 21 5.05 38.38 38.79
C SER A 21 5.02 37.67 37.45
N GLY A 22 4.00 38.00 36.66
CA GLY A 22 3.90 37.60 35.25
C GLY A 22 4.77 38.42 34.30
N GLU A 23 5.45 39.45 34.82
CA GLU A 23 6.33 40.31 34.03
C GLU A 23 7.44 39.51 33.37
N ARG A 24 7.64 39.72 32.07
CA ARG A 24 8.70 39.07 31.29
C ARG A 24 9.97 39.91 31.34
N VAL A 25 11.04 39.26 31.73
CA VAL A 25 12.37 39.86 31.86
C VAL A 25 13.41 38.93 31.24
N PHE A 26 14.56 39.49 30.92
CA PHE A 26 15.67 38.74 30.36
C PHE A 26 16.53 38.12 31.45
N TRP A 27 16.90 36.87 31.22
CA TRP A 27 17.78 36.07 32.07
C TRP A 27 19.02 35.65 31.28
N LYS A 28 20.17 35.58 31.90
CA LYS A 28 21.44 35.20 31.28
C LYS A 28 22.07 34.04 32.07
N CYS A 29 22.25 32.89 31.44
CA CYS A 29 22.87 31.74 32.13
C CYS A 29 24.40 31.84 32.14
N GLU A 30 25.05 30.94 32.89
CA GLU A 30 26.51 30.88 33.01
C GLU A 30 27.24 30.68 31.68
N LYS A 31 26.55 30.07 30.69
CA LYS A 31 27.05 29.89 29.31
C LYS A 31 26.84 31.11 28.42
N GLY A 32 26.29 32.21 28.95
CA GLY A 32 26.07 33.44 28.21
C GLY A 32 24.79 33.52 27.40
N HIS A 33 23.93 32.46 27.42
CA HIS A 33 22.67 32.52 26.71
C HIS A 33 21.69 33.47 27.40
N SER A 34 21.14 34.42 26.65
CA SER A 34 20.12 35.35 27.13
C SER A 34 18.76 34.94 26.58
N TRP A 35 17.75 34.95 27.45
CA TRP A 35 16.37 34.61 27.07
C TRP A 35 15.34 35.36 27.91
N ASP A 36 14.17 35.57 27.38
CA ASP A 36 13.05 36.18 28.07
C ASP A 36 12.09 35.12 28.64
N THR A 37 11.75 35.28 29.92
CA THR A 37 10.66 34.52 30.54
C THR A 37 10.09 35.28 31.72
N SER A 38 8.87 34.92 32.20
CA SER A 38 8.27 35.59 33.34
C SER A 38 9.03 35.28 34.65
N VAL A 39 9.02 36.23 35.57
CA VAL A 39 9.60 36.04 36.91
C VAL A 39 9.02 34.82 37.59
N ASN A 40 7.66 34.64 37.51
CA ASN A 40 6.99 33.50 38.08
C ASN A 40 7.49 32.14 37.48
N ALA A 41 7.62 32.07 36.15
CA ALA A 41 8.11 30.85 35.51
C ALA A 41 9.53 30.50 35.93
N ARG A 42 10.39 31.52 36.09
CA ARG A 42 11.78 31.32 36.52
C ARG A 42 11.89 30.98 38.00
N VAL A 43 11.10 31.61 38.85
CA VAL A 43 11.18 31.49 40.32
C VAL A 43 10.35 30.29 40.82
N ARG A 44 9.05 30.22 40.51
CA ARG A 44 8.17 29.20 41.03
C ARG A 44 8.25 27.87 40.26
N ASN A 45 8.28 27.93 38.94
CA ASN A 45 8.37 26.73 38.13
C ASN A 45 9.80 26.24 37.90
N LYS A 46 10.80 26.98 38.44
CA LYS A 46 12.23 26.66 38.33
C LYS A 46 12.65 26.38 36.87
N SER A 47 12.02 27.05 35.91
CA SER A 47 12.38 26.90 34.50
C SER A 47 13.82 27.37 34.27
N GLY A 48 14.64 26.52 33.67
CA GLY A 48 16.05 26.86 33.35
C GLY A 48 16.20 27.56 32.00
N CYS A 49 17.45 27.70 31.56
CA CYS A 49 17.79 28.23 30.26
C CYS A 49 17.26 27.28 29.16
N PRO A 50 16.37 27.73 28.26
CA PRO A 50 15.80 26.90 27.22
C PRO A 50 16.84 26.44 26.19
N PHE A 51 17.92 27.16 26.01
CA PHE A 51 19.03 26.79 25.14
C PHE A 51 19.84 25.64 25.76
N CYS A 52 20.20 25.74 27.07
CA CYS A 52 20.89 24.67 27.78
C CYS A 52 20.02 23.40 27.89
N ALA A 53 18.72 23.58 28.02
CA ALA A 53 17.75 22.48 28.05
C ALA A 53 17.42 21.89 26.65
N GLY A 54 18.00 22.41 25.57
CA GLY A 54 17.74 21.97 24.21
C GLY A 54 16.31 22.23 23.71
N GLN A 55 15.61 23.19 24.32
CA GLN A 55 14.23 23.57 23.92
C GLN A 55 14.22 24.64 22.84
N ARG A 56 15.28 25.48 22.80
CA ARG A 56 15.50 26.47 21.74
C ARG A 56 16.84 26.19 21.05
N PRO A 57 16.93 26.35 19.72
CA PRO A 57 18.18 26.15 18.99
C PRO A 57 19.15 27.29 19.24
N LEU A 58 20.41 26.93 19.27
CA LEU A 58 21.52 27.83 19.02
C LEU A 58 21.96 27.71 17.57
N PRO A 59 22.72 28.64 17.00
CA PRO A 59 23.20 28.56 15.62
C PRO A 59 23.83 27.18 15.27
N GLU A 60 24.66 26.65 16.18
CA GLU A 60 25.35 25.37 16.03
C GLU A 60 24.46 24.14 16.27
N THR A 61 23.31 24.28 16.91
CA THR A 61 22.37 23.20 17.23
C THR A 61 21.10 23.25 16.39
N SER A 62 20.93 24.26 15.56
CA SER A 62 19.77 24.42 14.68
C SER A 62 19.64 23.29 13.66
N LEU A 63 18.41 23.09 13.14
CA LEU A 63 18.13 22.14 12.07
C LEU A 63 18.99 22.42 10.84
N LYS A 64 19.13 23.69 10.47
CA LYS A 64 19.94 24.10 9.31
C LYS A 64 21.38 23.66 9.43
N ARG A 65 21.97 23.84 10.61
CA ARG A 65 23.39 23.50 10.88
C ARG A 65 23.60 22.00 10.99
N ARG A 66 22.70 21.30 11.73
CA ARG A 66 22.84 19.87 12.02
C ARG A 66 22.37 18.98 10.87
N ARG A 67 21.38 19.45 10.10
CA ARG A 67 20.78 18.70 8.99
C ARG A 67 20.53 19.63 7.79
N PRO A 68 21.60 20.10 7.15
CA PRO A 68 21.49 20.97 5.99
C PRO A 68 20.78 20.30 4.80
N ASP A 69 20.82 18.98 4.73
CA ASP A 69 20.06 18.17 3.78
C ASP A 69 18.54 18.36 3.95
N LEU A 70 18.06 18.30 5.19
CA LEU A 70 16.65 18.52 5.51
C LEU A 70 16.23 19.98 5.37
N ALA A 71 17.14 20.92 5.71
CA ALA A 71 16.86 22.34 5.58
C ALA A 71 16.56 22.76 4.13
N LYS A 72 17.10 22.07 3.13
CA LYS A 72 16.81 22.28 1.71
C LYS A 72 15.38 21.90 1.31
N GLU A 73 14.74 21.03 2.08
CA GLU A 73 13.35 20.61 1.87
C GLU A 73 12.35 21.46 2.69
N TRP A 74 12.81 22.55 3.35
CA TRP A 74 11.93 23.41 4.13
C TRP A 74 11.00 24.22 3.22
N ASP A 75 9.69 24.12 3.44
CA ASP A 75 8.70 24.89 2.66
C ASP A 75 8.58 26.30 3.23
N ILE A 76 9.40 27.21 2.69
CA ILE A 76 9.47 28.62 3.12
C ILE A 76 8.10 29.30 3.01
N THR A 77 7.35 28.98 1.95
CA THR A 77 6.05 29.63 1.69
C THR A 77 5.03 29.30 2.78
N LYS A 78 5.02 28.05 3.26
CA LYS A 78 4.01 27.58 4.22
C LYS A 78 4.42 27.72 5.68
N ASN A 79 5.72 27.83 5.96
CA ASN A 79 6.21 28.03 7.32
C ASN A 79 6.33 29.52 7.72
N GLY A 80 6.07 30.44 6.79
CA GLY A 80 6.14 31.88 7.06
C GLY A 80 7.54 32.32 7.52
N ASP A 81 7.57 33.07 8.62
CA ASP A 81 8.81 33.65 9.16
C ASP A 81 9.70 32.63 9.88
N ILE A 82 9.18 31.40 10.16
CA ILE A 82 9.96 30.38 10.85
C ILE A 82 10.91 29.71 9.85
N THR A 83 12.20 29.75 10.19
CA THR A 83 13.26 29.18 9.36
C THR A 83 13.88 27.92 10.00
N PRO A 84 14.68 27.15 9.27
CA PRO A 84 15.41 26.02 9.85
C PRO A 84 16.44 26.42 10.91
N ASP A 85 16.82 27.69 11.01
CA ASP A 85 17.68 28.20 12.06
C ASP A 85 16.93 28.28 13.41
N ASP A 86 15.62 28.48 13.40
CA ASP A 86 14.77 28.63 14.57
C ASP A 86 14.28 27.30 15.15
N VAL A 87 14.66 26.17 14.55
CA VAL A 87 14.09 24.86 14.88
C VAL A 87 15.16 23.85 15.25
N MET A 88 14.90 23.08 16.32
CA MET A 88 15.76 21.94 16.73
C MET A 88 15.52 20.72 15.81
N PRO A 89 16.56 19.92 15.50
CA PRO A 89 16.42 18.70 14.67
C PRO A 89 15.43 17.67 15.23
N ASN A 90 15.23 17.64 16.54
CA ASN A 90 14.36 16.70 17.24
C ASN A 90 13.01 17.33 17.67
N SER A 91 12.69 18.52 17.18
CA SER A 91 11.43 19.20 17.50
C SER A 91 10.24 18.31 17.14
N GLN A 92 9.24 18.29 18.05
CA GLN A 92 7.96 17.57 17.87
C GLN A 92 6.86 18.47 17.28
N ASN A 93 7.14 19.75 17.07
CA ASN A 93 6.24 20.65 16.36
C ASN A 93 6.23 20.28 14.88
N LYS A 94 5.07 20.38 14.24
CA LYS A 94 4.92 20.10 12.81
C LYS A 94 5.27 21.34 11.99
N PHE A 95 6.02 21.11 10.93
CA PHE A 95 6.37 22.11 9.92
C PHE A 95 6.12 21.56 8.53
N TRP A 96 6.04 22.45 7.56
CA TRP A 96 5.85 22.11 6.17
C TRP A 96 7.18 21.84 5.47
N TRP A 97 7.17 20.80 4.65
CA TRP A 97 8.33 20.34 3.88
C TRP A 97 7.97 20.24 2.41
N LEU A 98 8.89 20.60 1.53
CA LEU A 98 8.76 20.48 0.09
C LEU A 98 9.85 19.54 -0.44
N CYS A 99 9.49 18.33 -0.86
CA CYS A 99 10.46 17.38 -1.38
C CYS A 99 10.89 17.74 -2.82
N SER A 100 11.97 17.13 -3.31
CA SER A 100 12.52 17.36 -4.65
C SER A 100 11.54 17.05 -5.80
N LYS A 101 10.45 16.30 -5.54
CA LYS A 101 9.36 16.03 -6.50
C LYS A 101 8.19 17.01 -6.39
N GLY A 102 8.31 18.07 -5.62
CA GLY A 102 7.28 19.10 -5.47
C GLY A 102 6.15 18.75 -4.51
N HIS A 103 6.22 17.65 -3.75
CA HIS A 103 5.19 17.38 -2.76
C HIS A 103 5.40 18.23 -1.51
N SER A 104 4.39 19.03 -1.16
CA SER A 104 4.33 19.76 0.10
C SER A 104 3.56 18.95 1.14
N TYR A 105 4.13 18.76 2.33
CA TYR A 105 3.56 17.92 3.41
C TYR A 105 4.01 18.40 4.78
N ASP A 106 3.23 18.09 5.82
CA ASP A 106 3.55 18.39 7.21
C ASP A 106 4.23 17.20 7.89
N ALA A 107 5.29 17.50 8.62
CA ALA A 107 5.99 16.51 9.45
C ALA A 107 6.77 17.19 10.58
N THR A 108 7.06 16.48 11.68
CA THR A 108 7.96 16.98 12.72
C THR A 108 9.41 16.84 12.26
N PRO A 109 10.30 17.79 12.62
CA PRO A 109 11.74 17.64 12.41
C PRO A 109 12.30 16.34 12.99
N GLY A 110 11.84 15.93 14.17
CA GLY A 110 12.23 14.65 14.78
C GLY A 110 11.90 13.44 13.89
N ASN A 111 10.73 13.41 13.26
CA ASN A 111 10.40 12.37 12.30
C ASN A 111 11.27 12.41 11.05
N ARG A 112 11.54 13.60 10.53
CA ARG A 112 12.43 13.79 9.39
C ARG A 112 13.87 13.38 9.73
N ASN A 113 14.36 13.76 10.90
CA ASN A 113 15.68 13.42 11.40
C ASN A 113 15.84 11.90 11.62
N SER A 114 14.79 11.20 12.00
CA SER A 114 14.77 9.71 12.09
C SER A 114 14.63 9.00 10.75
N GLY A 115 14.72 9.69 9.62
CA GLY A 115 14.70 9.11 8.27
C GLY A 115 13.32 8.91 7.66
N LYS A 116 12.24 9.42 8.27
CA LYS A 116 10.91 9.37 7.65
C LYS A 116 10.84 10.40 6.51
N ASN A 117 10.76 9.89 5.29
CA ASN A 117 10.71 10.69 4.07
C ASN A 117 9.30 11.17 3.71
N CYS A 118 9.19 11.93 2.59
CA CYS A 118 7.93 12.40 2.04
C CYS A 118 6.91 11.25 1.94
N PRO A 119 5.71 11.37 2.53
CA PRO A 119 4.71 10.30 2.55
C PRO A 119 4.15 9.96 1.16
N TYR A 120 4.19 10.90 0.24
CA TYR A 120 3.77 10.69 -1.15
C TYR A 120 4.83 9.90 -1.92
N CYS A 121 6.12 10.25 -1.80
CA CYS A 121 7.22 9.49 -2.40
C CYS A 121 7.35 8.09 -1.81
N ALA A 122 7.02 7.92 -0.54
CA ALA A 122 7.01 6.63 0.16
C ALA A 122 5.72 5.81 -0.08
N ASN A 123 4.83 6.25 -0.96
CA ASN A 123 3.53 5.62 -1.26
C ASN A 123 2.65 5.37 -0.01
N LYS A 124 2.75 6.25 1.01
CA LYS A 124 1.90 6.21 2.21
C LYS A 124 0.66 7.08 2.08
N LYS A 125 0.74 8.12 1.24
CA LYS A 125 -0.38 9.01 0.88
C LYS A 125 -0.45 9.13 -0.63
N VAL A 126 -1.67 9.20 -1.16
CA VAL A 126 -1.88 9.48 -2.58
C VAL A 126 -1.67 10.96 -2.86
N GLY A 127 -0.96 11.27 -3.94
CA GLY A 127 -0.70 12.61 -4.41
C GLY A 127 -0.25 12.60 -5.86
N TYR A 128 0.18 13.74 -6.36
CA TYR A 128 0.69 13.86 -7.72
C TYR A 128 1.80 12.83 -8.01
N GLY A 129 1.67 12.15 -9.14
CA GLY A 129 2.69 11.23 -9.66
C GLY A 129 2.75 9.85 -8.98
N ASN A 130 1.79 9.49 -8.08
CA ASN A 130 1.76 8.16 -7.47
C ASN A 130 0.36 7.51 -7.43
N SER A 131 -0.63 8.16 -8.00
CA SER A 131 -1.97 7.60 -8.12
C SER A 131 -2.04 6.48 -9.16
N LEU A 132 -3.14 5.72 -9.15
CA LEU A 132 -3.44 4.72 -10.18
C LEU A 132 -3.51 5.38 -11.56
N ALA A 133 -4.13 6.56 -11.64
CA ALA A 133 -4.24 7.30 -12.90
C ALA A 133 -2.88 7.77 -13.43
N ASP A 134 -1.97 8.22 -12.55
CA ASP A 134 -0.64 8.70 -12.95
C ASP A 134 0.28 7.58 -13.39
N LYS A 135 0.30 6.47 -12.64
CA LYS A 135 1.28 5.39 -12.83
C LYS A 135 0.82 4.30 -13.78
N SER A 136 -0.48 4.09 -13.90
CA SER A 136 -1.06 3.02 -14.71
C SER A 136 -2.26 3.52 -15.53
N PRO A 137 -2.08 4.58 -16.35
CA PRO A 137 -3.18 5.18 -17.11
C PRO A 137 -3.85 4.17 -18.05
N HIS A 138 -3.11 3.19 -18.57
CA HIS A 138 -3.65 2.12 -19.42
C HIS A 138 -4.68 1.24 -18.70
N LEU A 139 -4.62 1.12 -17.35
CA LEU A 139 -5.58 0.35 -16.58
C LEU A 139 -6.89 1.10 -16.31
N ILE A 140 -6.94 2.40 -16.58
CA ILE A 140 -8.17 3.20 -16.35
C ILE A 140 -9.30 2.73 -17.28
N GLN A 141 -8.97 2.23 -18.48
CA GLN A 141 -9.96 1.65 -19.39
C GLN A 141 -10.62 0.38 -18.84
N GLU A 142 -9.95 -0.29 -17.91
CA GLU A 142 -10.46 -1.49 -17.22
C GLU A 142 -11.03 -1.20 -15.84
N PHE A 143 -11.05 0.07 -15.41
CA PHE A 143 -11.65 0.47 -14.13
C PHE A 143 -13.18 0.42 -14.27
N ASP A 144 -13.85 -0.43 -13.51
CA ASP A 144 -15.32 -0.54 -13.56
C ASP A 144 -15.96 0.64 -12.81
N PHE A 145 -16.22 1.74 -13.53
CA PHE A 145 -16.80 2.96 -12.94
C PHE A 145 -18.21 2.75 -12.37
N GLU A 146 -18.97 1.81 -12.92
CA GLU A 146 -20.33 1.51 -12.45
C GLU A 146 -20.32 0.86 -11.07
N LYS A 147 -19.41 -0.11 -10.86
CA LYS A 147 -19.29 -0.83 -9.58
C LYS A 147 -18.43 -0.09 -8.55
N ASN A 148 -17.57 0.82 -8.99
CA ASN A 148 -16.69 1.63 -8.13
C ASN A 148 -17.23 3.06 -7.91
N LYS A 149 -18.53 3.29 -7.93
CA LYS A 149 -19.23 4.62 -7.94
C LYS A 149 -18.57 5.74 -7.13
N ASN A 150 -18.00 5.44 -5.96
CA ASN A 150 -17.43 6.41 -5.04
C ASN A 150 -15.90 6.49 -5.08
N LEU A 151 -15.26 5.76 -6.00
CA LEU A 151 -13.81 5.71 -6.11
C LEU A 151 -13.35 6.47 -7.36
N LYS A 152 -12.27 7.22 -7.19
CA LYS A 152 -11.62 7.95 -8.30
C LYS A 152 -10.19 7.43 -8.44
N PRO A 153 -9.74 7.00 -9.64
CA PRO A 153 -8.38 6.48 -9.86
C PRO A 153 -7.28 7.46 -9.41
N GLU A 154 -7.52 8.78 -9.50
CA GLU A 154 -6.59 9.82 -9.06
C GLU A 154 -6.41 9.86 -7.53
N LYS A 155 -7.36 9.30 -6.78
CA LYS A 155 -7.35 9.22 -5.32
C LYS A 155 -6.97 7.83 -4.78
N LEU A 156 -6.50 6.95 -5.64
CA LEU A 156 -6.06 5.61 -5.30
C LEU A 156 -4.56 5.46 -5.53
N LEU A 157 -3.82 4.95 -4.54
CA LEU A 157 -2.41 4.62 -4.72
C LEU A 157 -2.26 3.48 -5.72
N ASN A 158 -1.31 3.60 -6.64
CA ASN A 158 -0.98 2.56 -7.62
C ASN A 158 -0.51 1.25 -6.96
N SER A 159 0.07 1.31 -5.76
CA SER A 159 0.52 0.16 -4.97
C SER A 159 -0.44 -0.24 -3.84
N SER A 160 -1.72 0.14 -3.95
CA SER A 160 -2.70 -0.12 -2.89
C SER A 160 -3.14 -1.58 -2.83
N ASN A 161 -3.27 -2.11 -1.60
CA ASN A 161 -3.91 -3.40 -1.33
C ASN A 161 -5.45 -3.33 -1.41
N LYS A 162 -6.02 -2.15 -1.68
CA LYS A 162 -7.47 -1.99 -1.79
C LYS A 162 -7.99 -2.79 -2.98
N SER A 163 -8.99 -3.64 -2.73
CA SER A 163 -9.70 -4.39 -3.78
C SER A 163 -10.76 -3.50 -4.42
N ILE A 164 -10.72 -3.40 -5.74
CA ILE A 164 -11.68 -2.65 -6.55
C ILE A 164 -12.20 -3.54 -7.68
N TRP A 165 -13.26 -3.10 -8.34
CA TRP A 165 -13.81 -3.78 -9.51
C TRP A 165 -13.09 -3.37 -10.79
N TRP A 166 -12.80 -4.35 -11.61
CA TRP A 166 -12.20 -4.21 -12.92
C TRP A 166 -13.12 -4.78 -13.98
N LYS A 167 -13.10 -4.25 -15.20
CA LYS A 167 -13.91 -4.71 -16.33
C LYS A 167 -13.03 -4.80 -17.57
N CYS A 168 -12.86 -5.97 -18.15
CA CYS A 168 -12.06 -6.14 -19.37
C CYS A 168 -12.85 -5.77 -20.64
N LYS A 169 -12.16 -5.68 -21.76
CA LYS A 169 -12.76 -5.35 -23.06
C LYS A 169 -13.86 -6.34 -23.50
N LYS A 170 -13.84 -7.59 -23.02
CA LYS A 170 -14.88 -8.59 -23.27
C LYS A 170 -16.07 -8.47 -22.32
N GLY A 171 -16.10 -7.49 -21.43
CA GLY A 171 -17.20 -7.25 -20.49
C GLY A 171 -17.10 -8.01 -19.17
N HIS A 172 -16.13 -8.92 -18.97
CA HIS A 172 -15.97 -9.61 -17.70
C HIS A 172 -15.64 -8.63 -16.59
N SER A 173 -16.37 -8.71 -15.49
CA SER A 173 -16.16 -7.86 -14.31
C SER A 173 -15.71 -8.70 -13.12
N TRP A 174 -14.61 -8.31 -12.48
CA TRP A 174 -14.05 -9.02 -11.32
C TRP A 174 -13.49 -8.06 -10.30
N LYS A 175 -13.32 -8.53 -9.07
CA LYS A 175 -12.78 -7.76 -7.96
C LYS A 175 -11.39 -8.27 -7.59
N THR A 176 -10.39 -7.38 -7.63
CA THR A 176 -9.03 -7.70 -7.17
C THR A 176 -8.31 -6.46 -6.68
N GLN A 177 -7.21 -6.65 -5.94
CA GLN A 177 -6.41 -5.56 -5.40
C GLN A 177 -5.72 -4.77 -6.53
N ILE A 178 -5.57 -3.46 -6.32
CA ILE A 178 -4.90 -2.58 -7.27
C ILE A 178 -3.48 -3.08 -7.55
N LEU A 179 -2.70 -3.40 -6.48
CA LEU A 179 -1.32 -3.85 -6.64
C LEU A 179 -1.20 -5.14 -7.48
N VAL A 180 -2.20 -6.03 -7.45
CA VAL A 180 -2.20 -7.28 -8.23
C VAL A 180 -2.28 -6.97 -9.73
N ARG A 181 -3.01 -5.90 -10.08
CA ARG A 181 -3.10 -5.43 -11.48
C ARG A 181 -1.86 -4.63 -11.91
N THR A 182 -1.35 -3.77 -11.03
CA THR A 182 -0.30 -2.79 -11.37
C THR A 182 1.10 -3.36 -11.26
N ILE A 183 1.39 -4.13 -10.20
CA ILE A 183 2.72 -4.68 -9.89
C ILE A 183 2.85 -6.10 -10.45
N ASN A 184 1.91 -6.99 -10.12
CA ASN A 184 1.95 -8.38 -10.59
C ASN A 184 1.46 -8.54 -12.04
N LYS A 185 0.94 -7.44 -12.64
CA LYS A 185 0.46 -7.40 -14.04
C LYS A 185 -0.57 -8.51 -14.37
N SER A 186 -1.34 -8.96 -13.37
CA SER A 186 -2.37 -9.99 -13.60
C SER A 186 -3.46 -9.46 -14.54
N GLY A 187 -3.94 -10.29 -15.44
CA GLY A 187 -5.03 -9.98 -16.37
C GLY A 187 -6.43 -10.29 -15.80
N CYS A 188 -7.41 -10.32 -16.69
CA CYS A 188 -8.75 -10.79 -16.38
C CYS A 188 -8.72 -12.31 -16.13
N PRO A 189 -9.21 -12.81 -14.96
CA PRO A 189 -9.17 -14.23 -14.64
C PRO A 189 -10.07 -15.10 -15.53
N TYR A 190 -11.08 -14.51 -16.12
CA TYR A 190 -11.94 -15.19 -17.10
C TYR A 190 -11.24 -15.33 -18.45
N CYS A 191 -10.59 -14.27 -18.96
CA CYS A 191 -9.84 -14.32 -20.21
C CYS A 191 -8.61 -15.23 -20.12
N SER A 192 -8.04 -15.42 -18.94
CA SER A 192 -6.90 -16.32 -18.69
C SER A 192 -7.32 -17.74 -18.28
N ASN A 193 -8.60 -18.06 -18.37
CA ASN A 193 -9.18 -19.37 -18.03
C ASN A 193 -8.94 -19.83 -16.57
N HIS A 194 -8.76 -18.87 -15.64
CA HIS A 194 -8.72 -19.18 -14.21
C HIS A 194 -10.12 -19.32 -13.61
N TYR A 195 -11.09 -18.58 -14.15
CA TYR A 195 -12.50 -18.66 -13.77
C TYR A 195 -13.34 -19.02 -14.98
N ALA A 196 -14.38 -19.80 -14.74
CA ALA A 196 -15.36 -20.11 -15.77
C ALA A 196 -16.17 -18.87 -16.15
N SER A 197 -16.46 -18.74 -17.44
CA SER A 197 -17.42 -17.79 -17.99
C SER A 197 -18.36 -18.53 -18.94
N PRO A 198 -19.47 -17.91 -19.33
CA PRO A 198 -20.36 -18.51 -20.32
C PRO A 198 -19.67 -18.95 -21.62
N GLU A 199 -18.54 -18.27 -21.97
CA GLU A 199 -17.83 -18.53 -23.23
C GLU A 199 -16.65 -19.50 -23.08
N ASN A 200 -16.17 -19.80 -21.87
CA ASN A 200 -14.94 -20.56 -21.66
C ASN A 200 -15.03 -21.66 -20.58
N ASN A 201 -16.23 -22.02 -20.13
CA ASN A 201 -16.39 -23.10 -19.17
C ASN A 201 -16.14 -24.49 -19.83
N PHE A 202 -16.01 -25.53 -18.99
CA PHE A 202 -15.71 -26.87 -19.44
C PHE A 202 -16.80 -27.40 -20.40
N ALA A 203 -18.08 -27.13 -20.11
CA ALA A 203 -19.18 -27.62 -20.90
C ALA A 203 -19.18 -27.06 -22.34
N VAL A 204 -18.80 -25.77 -22.48
CA VAL A 204 -18.69 -25.12 -23.81
C VAL A 204 -17.48 -25.61 -24.58
N ASN A 205 -16.33 -25.77 -23.88
CA ASN A 205 -15.07 -26.15 -24.53
C ASN A 205 -14.97 -27.65 -24.86
N HIS A 206 -15.70 -28.51 -24.12
CA HIS A 206 -15.67 -29.97 -24.26
C HIS A 206 -17.05 -30.60 -24.15
N PRO A 207 -17.99 -30.22 -25.04
CA PRO A 207 -19.36 -30.73 -24.98
C PRO A 207 -19.44 -32.24 -25.19
N ASP A 208 -18.52 -32.82 -25.96
CA ASP A 208 -18.39 -34.26 -26.22
C ASP A 208 -18.02 -35.06 -24.95
N LEU A 209 -17.32 -34.45 -23.99
CA LEU A 209 -16.90 -35.10 -22.74
C LEU A 209 -18.01 -35.13 -21.68
N LEU A 210 -19.09 -34.32 -21.84
CA LEU A 210 -20.18 -34.25 -20.86
C LEU A 210 -20.92 -35.56 -20.70
N LYS A 211 -20.94 -36.42 -21.72
CA LYS A 211 -21.53 -37.76 -21.65
C LYS A 211 -20.87 -38.65 -20.60
N PHE A 212 -19.62 -38.37 -20.25
CA PHE A 212 -18.88 -39.08 -19.22
C PHE A 212 -19.00 -38.46 -17.83
N TYR A 213 -19.63 -37.27 -17.68
CA TYR A 213 -19.77 -36.60 -16.41
C TYR A 213 -20.82 -37.26 -15.52
N ASP A 214 -20.45 -37.69 -14.30
CA ASP A 214 -21.39 -38.36 -13.40
C ASP A 214 -22.20 -37.35 -12.59
N TYR A 215 -23.28 -36.83 -13.18
CA TYR A 215 -24.15 -35.82 -12.54
C TYR A 215 -24.71 -36.27 -11.18
N LYS A 216 -24.95 -37.57 -10.99
CA LYS A 216 -25.48 -38.11 -9.73
C LYS A 216 -24.48 -38.05 -8.61
N LYS A 217 -23.20 -38.38 -8.86
CA LYS A 217 -22.14 -38.39 -7.84
C LYS A 217 -21.55 -37.02 -7.58
N ASN A 218 -21.68 -36.08 -8.50
CA ASN A 218 -21.13 -34.70 -8.35
C ASN A 218 -22.14 -33.72 -7.72
N ASN A 219 -23.39 -34.14 -7.51
CA ASN A 219 -24.45 -33.33 -6.88
C ASN A 219 -24.57 -31.93 -7.51
N ASP A 220 -24.28 -30.87 -6.72
CA ASP A 220 -24.42 -29.47 -7.12
C ASP A 220 -23.28 -28.94 -8.00
N LEU A 221 -22.21 -29.73 -8.21
CA LEU A 221 -21.11 -29.31 -9.08
C LEU A 221 -21.56 -29.45 -10.55
N LYS A 222 -21.43 -28.37 -11.31
CA LYS A 222 -21.78 -28.32 -12.71
C LYS A 222 -20.56 -28.06 -13.58
N PRO A 223 -20.40 -28.73 -14.74
CA PRO A 223 -19.28 -28.47 -15.66
C PRO A 223 -19.18 -27.02 -16.13
N GLU A 224 -20.30 -26.29 -16.14
CA GLU A 224 -20.40 -24.88 -16.49
C GLU A 224 -19.72 -23.96 -15.48
N ASP A 225 -19.56 -24.40 -14.23
CA ASP A 225 -18.95 -23.62 -13.14
C ASP A 225 -17.42 -23.70 -13.15
N PHE A 226 -16.84 -24.54 -14.00
CA PHE A 226 -15.40 -24.79 -14.03
C PHE A 226 -14.78 -24.50 -15.40
N PRO A 227 -13.61 -23.86 -15.46
CA PRO A 227 -12.84 -23.75 -16.70
C PRO A 227 -12.26 -25.12 -17.08
N ALA A 228 -11.97 -25.32 -18.37
CA ALA A 228 -11.40 -26.58 -18.87
C ALA A 228 -10.08 -26.98 -18.21
N GLY A 229 -9.27 -25.99 -17.80
CA GLY A 229 -8.02 -26.19 -17.07
C GLY A 229 -8.16 -26.33 -15.54
N SER A 230 -9.38 -26.53 -15.02
CA SER A 230 -9.59 -26.66 -13.58
C SER A 230 -8.96 -27.93 -13.02
N GLY A 231 -8.20 -27.76 -11.91
CA GLY A 231 -7.66 -28.86 -11.11
C GLY A 231 -8.68 -29.52 -10.18
N THR A 232 -9.95 -29.07 -10.21
CA THR A 232 -11.01 -29.65 -9.38
C THR A 232 -11.33 -31.06 -9.82
N SER A 233 -11.20 -32.04 -8.91
CA SER A 233 -11.49 -33.45 -9.18
C SER A 233 -12.96 -33.75 -8.98
N VAL A 234 -13.58 -34.29 -10.02
CA VAL A 234 -14.99 -34.69 -10.04
C VAL A 234 -15.14 -36.14 -10.47
N TRP A 235 -16.33 -36.70 -10.30
CA TRP A 235 -16.63 -38.05 -10.71
C TRP A 235 -16.97 -38.10 -12.20
N TRP A 236 -16.38 -39.09 -12.87
CA TRP A 236 -16.61 -39.46 -14.26
C TRP A 236 -17.13 -40.88 -14.34
N ARG A 237 -17.88 -41.22 -15.41
CA ARG A 237 -18.40 -42.53 -15.67
C ARG A 237 -18.18 -42.87 -17.14
N CYS A 238 -17.57 -44.00 -17.46
CA CYS A 238 -17.44 -44.47 -18.84
C CYS A 238 -18.67 -45.29 -19.30
N GLU A 239 -18.73 -45.63 -20.59
CA GLU A 239 -19.77 -46.44 -21.19
C GLU A 239 -19.90 -47.84 -20.56
N ASN A 240 -18.80 -48.38 -20.02
CA ASN A 240 -18.77 -49.64 -19.27
C ASN A 240 -19.13 -49.46 -17.77
N ASN A 241 -19.77 -48.36 -17.41
CA ASN A 241 -20.21 -48.05 -16.05
C ASN A 241 -19.11 -47.99 -14.98
N HIS A 242 -17.82 -47.92 -15.35
CA HIS A 242 -16.77 -47.67 -14.37
C HIS A 242 -16.81 -46.21 -13.96
N SER A 243 -16.80 -45.96 -12.65
CA SER A 243 -16.71 -44.61 -12.09
C SER A 243 -15.31 -44.36 -11.52
N TRP A 244 -14.75 -43.14 -11.76
CA TRP A 244 -13.45 -42.71 -11.22
C TRP A 244 -13.48 -41.22 -10.96
N LYS A 245 -12.51 -40.74 -10.13
CA LYS A 245 -12.28 -39.31 -9.91
C LYS A 245 -11.09 -38.83 -10.74
N ALA A 246 -11.27 -37.69 -11.42
CA ALA A 246 -10.20 -37.00 -12.12
C ALA A 246 -10.49 -35.50 -12.21
N PRO A 247 -9.47 -34.65 -12.27
CA PRO A 247 -9.65 -33.22 -12.46
C PRO A 247 -10.09 -32.92 -13.91
N PHE A 248 -10.85 -31.84 -14.10
CA PHE A 248 -11.31 -31.39 -15.42
C PHE A 248 -10.15 -31.25 -16.42
N GLU A 249 -9.03 -30.63 -16.00
CA GLU A 249 -7.86 -30.46 -16.88
C GLU A 249 -7.29 -31.76 -17.42
N ARG A 250 -7.38 -32.84 -16.64
CA ARG A 250 -6.84 -34.15 -17.03
C ARG A 250 -7.74 -34.81 -18.08
N ILE A 251 -9.04 -34.68 -17.91
CA ILE A 251 -10.02 -35.19 -18.88
C ILE A 251 -9.97 -34.37 -20.17
N ALA A 252 -9.86 -33.03 -20.07
CA ALA A 252 -9.68 -32.16 -21.24
C ALA A 252 -8.44 -32.50 -22.06
N LYS A 253 -7.37 -33.02 -21.39
CA LYS A 253 -6.15 -33.52 -22.07
C LYS A 253 -6.26 -34.94 -22.61
N GLY A 254 -7.46 -35.55 -22.61
CA GLY A 254 -7.74 -36.86 -23.21
C GLY A 254 -7.51 -38.05 -22.26
N SER A 255 -7.37 -37.84 -20.95
CA SER A 255 -7.28 -38.96 -20.01
C SER A 255 -8.64 -39.64 -19.84
N GLY A 256 -8.71 -40.93 -20.12
CA GLY A 256 -9.93 -41.72 -19.99
C GLY A 256 -10.00 -42.57 -18.71
N CYS A 257 -10.91 -43.56 -18.74
CA CYS A 257 -11.09 -44.52 -17.66
C CYS A 257 -9.88 -45.46 -17.51
N SER A 258 -9.21 -45.42 -16.35
CA SER A 258 -8.05 -46.27 -16.09
C SER A 258 -8.35 -47.77 -16.11
N LYS A 259 -9.59 -48.18 -15.78
CA LYS A 259 -10.01 -49.59 -15.87
C LYS A 259 -10.18 -50.07 -17.28
N CYS A 260 -10.68 -49.21 -18.17
CA CYS A 260 -10.80 -49.55 -19.60
C CYS A 260 -9.45 -49.53 -20.31
N SER A 261 -8.55 -48.61 -19.95
CA SER A 261 -7.19 -48.50 -20.53
C SER A 261 -6.26 -49.65 -20.15
N LEU A 262 -6.54 -50.33 -19.03
CA LEU A 262 -5.80 -51.50 -18.60
C LEU A 262 -6.22 -52.79 -19.34
N GLN A 263 -7.36 -52.77 -20.04
CA GLN A 263 -7.91 -53.93 -20.75
C GLN A 263 -7.50 -54.03 -22.24
N THR A 264 -6.86 -53.01 -22.78
CA THR A 264 -6.39 -52.98 -24.17
C THR A 264 -5.03 -52.28 -24.25
N SER A 265 -3.93 -53.06 -24.28
CA SER A 265 -2.68 -52.53 -24.78
C SER A 265 -2.76 -52.35 -26.31
N PHE A 266 -2.17 -51.31 -26.86
CA PHE A 266 -2.09 -51.06 -28.29
C PHE A 266 -1.65 -52.30 -29.11
N PRO A 267 -0.73 -53.17 -28.59
CA PRO A 267 -0.40 -54.45 -29.23
C PRO A 267 -1.57 -55.42 -29.31
N GLU A 268 -2.46 -55.51 -28.30
CA GLU A 268 -3.59 -56.44 -28.28
C GLU A 268 -4.70 -56.06 -29.28
N ILE A 269 -4.92 -54.74 -29.49
CA ILE A 269 -5.89 -54.29 -30.51
C ILE A 269 -5.39 -54.66 -31.92
N ARG A 270 -4.11 -54.54 -32.18
CA ARG A 270 -3.49 -54.88 -33.43
C ARG A 270 -3.59 -56.41 -33.70
N LEU A 271 -3.33 -57.23 -32.71
CA LEU A 271 -3.48 -58.69 -32.77
C LEU A 271 -4.95 -59.09 -33.06
N TYR A 272 -5.92 -58.46 -32.39
CA TYR A 272 -7.35 -58.72 -32.58
C TYR A 272 -7.88 -58.33 -33.97
N SER A 273 -7.33 -57.25 -34.56
CA SER A 273 -7.69 -56.83 -35.90
C SER A 273 -7.06 -57.72 -36.98
N GLU A 274 -5.86 -58.27 -36.73
CA GLU A 274 -5.22 -59.18 -37.66
C GLU A 274 -5.81 -60.59 -37.63
N ILE A 275 -6.33 -61.08 -36.49
CA ILE A 275 -7.00 -62.39 -36.36
C ILE A 275 -8.43 -62.38 -36.97
N LYS A 276 -9.10 -61.23 -37.09
CA LYS A 276 -10.42 -61.14 -37.71
C LYS A 276 -10.40 -61.09 -39.24
N VAL A 277 -9.24 -61.12 -39.87
CA VAL A 277 -9.06 -61.08 -41.34
C VAL A 277 -8.65 -62.47 -41.92
N ILE A 278 -8.50 -63.50 -41.05
CA ILE A 278 -8.37 -64.89 -41.46
C ILE A 278 -9.70 -65.62 -41.18
#